data_e1bf7daeec461d8629199179a334fe86
#
_entry.id   e1bf7daeec461d8629199179a334fe86
#
_cell.length_a   1.000
_cell.length_b   1.000
_cell.length_c   1.000
_cell.angle_alpha   90.00
_cell.angle_beta   90.00
_cell.angle_gamma   90.00
#
_symmetry.space_group_name_H-M   'P 1'
#
loop_
_entity.id
_entity.type
_entity.pdbx_description
1 polymer ?
#
loop_
_entity_poly.entity_id
_entity_poly.type
_entity_poly.pdbx_seq_one_letter_code
_entity_poly.pdbx_strand_id
1 'polypeptide(L)'
;DLRAQRKKNETTTEQAAPETKPEKKEKGYSDLVKGLTEDEGIFKLYQKDDKVMFEIPKSELGKDMLWVTRVVAVPENFGGFIGSGWKMNEQVVMWEKVNDNIFLRSISFNNVADSIDAISKSVANNNLSPIIGSFKIEGQPNDSSAYLIDVSKFFTQDTKAISAISNGMRTQFQVRRLDPEKSYLSSVKSFPMNMEVRQVMTYDAGRPPSDSEIGLMTVEVSQSMIKLPENKMMPRLADERVGWFTQS
;
A
#
# COMPACT_ATOMS: atom_id res chain seq x y z
N ASP A 1 -28.74 40.51 65.93
CA ASP A 1 -27.62 39.53 65.86
C ASP A 1 -28.11 38.21 65.28
N LEU A 2 -27.92 38.07 64.06
CA LEU A 2 -28.26 36.83 63.29
C LEU A 2 -26.97 36.05 63.02
N ARG A 3 -26.73 35.01 63.82
CA ARG A 3 -25.72 33.97 63.51
C ARG A 3 -26.38 32.86 62.68
N ALA A 4 -26.07 32.84 61.41
CA ALA A 4 -26.42 31.75 60.55
C ALA A 4 -25.45 30.57 60.73
N GLN A 5 -25.95 29.43 61.12
CA GLN A 5 -25.23 28.15 61.20
C GLN A 5 -25.03 27.59 59.78
N ARG A 6 -23.77 27.45 59.36
CA ARG A 6 -23.36 26.80 58.12
C ARG A 6 -23.24 25.28 58.34
N LYS A 7 -24.19 24.52 57.89
CA LYS A 7 -24.11 23.03 57.85
C LYS A 7 -23.06 22.62 56.82
N LYS A 8 -22.07 21.86 57.24
CA LYS A 8 -21.06 21.22 56.41
C LYS A 8 -21.65 19.94 55.83
N ASN A 9 -21.90 19.89 54.52
CA ASN A 9 -22.17 18.63 53.82
C ASN A 9 -20.85 18.03 53.39
N GLU A 10 -20.46 16.95 54.01
CA GLU A 10 -19.37 16.09 53.55
C GLU A 10 -19.91 15.22 52.39
N THR A 11 -19.55 15.51 51.17
CA THR A 11 -19.81 14.67 50.02
C THR A 11 -18.65 13.67 49.90
N THR A 12 -18.91 12.44 50.29
CA THR A 12 -18.00 11.31 50.03
C THR A 12 -17.89 11.09 48.53
N THR A 13 -16.74 11.43 47.95
CA THR A 13 -16.42 11.13 46.57
C THR A 13 -15.97 9.67 46.51
N GLU A 14 -16.85 8.81 46.07
CA GLU A 14 -16.53 7.41 45.75
C GLU A 14 -15.68 7.42 44.49
N GLN A 15 -14.39 7.12 44.64
CA GLN A 15 -13.45 6.92 43.49
C GLN A 15 -13.86 5.65 42.76
N ALA A 16 -14.44 5.83 41.60
CA ALA A 16 -14.63 4.71 40.65
C ALA A 16 -13.26 4.17 40.22
N ALA A 17 -13.04 2.88 40.45
CA ALA A 17 -11.87 2.15 39.98
C ALA A 17 -11.80 2.23 38.45
N PRO A 18 -10.61 2.33 37.83
CA PRO A 18 -10.49 2.36 36.39
C PRO A 18 -10.95 1.01 35.81
N GLU A 19 -11.96 1.07 34.95
CA GLU A 19 -12.37 -0.09 34.14
C GLU A 19 -11.18 -0.55 33.31
N THR A 20 -10.62 -1.69 33.66
CA THR A 20 -9.66 -2.41 32.83
C THR A 20 -10.37 -2.86 31.54
N LYS A 21 -10.05 -2.22 30.42
CA LYS A 21 -10.44 -2.72 29.09
C LYS A 21 -9.99 -4.17 28.96
N PRO A 22 -10.86 -5.08 28.49
CA PRO A 22 -10.48 -6.48 28.30
C PRO A 22 -9.28 -6.53 27.35
N GLU A 23 -8.17 -7.10 27.80
CA GLU A 23 -7.04 -7.45 26.96
C GLU A 23 -7.54 -8.36 25.83
N LYS A 24 -7.50 -7.87 24.59
CA LYS A 24 -7.69 -8.72 23.43
C LYS A 24 -6.61 -9.79 23.47
N LYS A 25 -6.98 -11.04 23.74
CA LYS A 25 -6.09 -12.18 23.57
C LYS A 25 -5.51 -12.10 22.16
N GLU A 26 -4.20 -11.95 22.04
CA GLU A 26 -3.50 -12.00 20.75
C GLU A 26 -3.81 -13.35 20.12
N LYS A 27 -4.38 -13.33 18.92
CA LYS A 27 -4.65 -14.54 18.14
C LYS A 27 -3.31 -15.15 17.75
N GLY A 28 -3.13 -16.45 17.96
CA GLY A 28 -1.94 -17.15 17.48
C GLY A 28 -1.84 -17.05 15.95
N TYR A 29 -0.62 -17.13 15.41
CA TYR A 29 -0.39 -17.09 13.97
C TYR A 29 -1.31 -18.03 13.19
N SER A 30 -1.45 -19.29 13.65
CA SER A 30 -2.31 -20.30 13.03
C SER A 30 -3.80 -19.88 12.96
N ASP A 31 -4.27 -19.11 13.94
CA ASP A 31 -5.64 -18.62 13.97
C ASP A 31 -5.86 -17.47 12.97
N LEU A 32 -4.81 -16.68 12.69
CA LEU A 32 -4.86 -15.55 11.75
C LEU A 32 -5.00 -16.03 10.30
N VAL A 33 -4.34 -17.13 9.94
CA VAL A 33 -4.32 -17.67 8.56
C VAL A 33 -5.34 -18.79 8.34
N LYS A 34 -6.04 -19.21 9.40
CA LYS A 34 -7.02 -20.31 9.34
C LYS A 34 -8.15 -20.03 8.36
N GLY A 35 -8.32 -20.95 7.40
CA GLY A 35 -9.40 -20.88 6.40
C GLY A 35 -9.13 -19.89 5.26
N LEU A 36 -7.90 -19.36 5.16
CA LEU A 36 -7.41 -18.62 4.00
C LEU A 36 -6.73 -19.59 3.03
N THR A 37 -6.81 -19.30 1.74
CA THR A 37 -6.06 -20.01 0.69
C THR A 37 -4.63 -19.46 0.67
N GLU A 38 -3.66 -20.37 0.68
CA GLU A 38 -2.23 -20.03 0.64
C GLU A 38 -1.72 -20.07 -0.81
N ASP A 39 -0.83 -19.12 -1.16
CA ASP A 39 -0.07 -19.10 -2.42
C ASP A 39 1.37 -18.70 -2.13
N GLU A 40 2.34 -19.54 -2.50
CA GLU A 40 3.74 -19.41 -2.13
C GLU A 40 4.58 -18.88 -3.29
N GLY A 41 5.44 -17.90 -3.01
CA GLY A 41 6.33 -17.29 -3.99
C GLY A 41 7.35 -16.37 -3.33
N ILE A 42 7.56 -15.17 -3.89
CA ILE A 42 8.43 -14.14 -3.28
C ILE A 42 7.97 -13.79 -1.86
N PHE A 43 6.67 -13.76 -1.63
CA PHE A 43 6.00 -13.73 -0.34
C PHE A 43 5.04 -14.90 -0.27
N LYS A 44 4.75 -15.36 0.92
CA LYS A 44 3.63 -16.25 1.14
C LYS A 44 2.37 -15.41 1.32
N LEU A 45 1.39 -15.63 0.47
CA LEU A 45 0.13 -14.89 0.44
C LEU A 45 -0.98 -15.75 1.02
N TYR A 46 -1.87 -15.13 1.78
CA TYR A 46 -3.08 -15.76 2.29
C TYR A 46 -4.28 -14.94 1.87
N GLN A 47 -5.23 -15.56 1.16
CA GLN A 47 -6.41 -14.89 0.62
C GLN A 47 -7.71 -15.61 0.94
N LYS A 48 -8.74 -14.84 1.25
CA LYS A 48 -10.14 -15.25 1.18
C LYS A 48 -11.00 -14.03 0.87
N ASP A 49 -11.69 -14.07 -0.26
CA ASP A 49 -12.44 -12.93 -0.76
C ASP A 49 -11.52 -11.68 -0.85
N ASP A 50 -11.92 -10.57 -0.26
CA ASP A 50 -11.11 -9.34 -0.20
C ASP A 50 -10.12 -9.27 0.97
N LYS A 51 -10.06 -10.30 1.79
CA LYS A 51 -9.05 -10.40 2.83
C LYS A 51 -7.77 -10.96 2.26
N VAL A 52 -6.69 -10.17 2.36
CA VAL A 52 -5.35 -10.53 1.88
C VAL A 52 -4.33 -10.26 2.96
N MET A 53 -3.52 -11.27 3.27
CA MET A 53 -2.39 -11.13 4.18
C MET A 53 -1.10 -11.50 3.47
N PHE A 54 -0.06 -10.75 3.73
CA PHE A 54 1.29 -11.02 3.24
C PHE A 54 2.15 -11.49 4.39
N GLU A 55 2.81 -12.62 4.19
CA GLU A 55 3.92 -13.07 5.02
C GLU A 55 5.22 -12.69 4.31
N ILE A 56 5.83 -11.60 4.80
CA ILE A 56 7.04 -11.01 4.21
C ILE A 56 8.26 -11.61 4.90
N PRO A 57 9.12 -12.35 4.18
CA PRO A 57 10.38 -12.84 4.72
C PRO A 57 11.26 -11.69 5.21
N LYS A 58 11.89 -11.85 6.38
CA LYS A 58 12.82 -10.85 6.91
C LYS A 58 13.99 -10.58 5.96
N SER A 59 14.36 -11.57 5.15
CA SER A 59 15.40 -11.45 4.12
C SER A 59 15.02 -10.51 2.97
N GLU A 60 13.74 -10.21 2.78
CA GLU A 60 13.26 -9.31 1.71
C GLU A 60 13.03 -7.87 2.22
N LEU A 61 13.19 -7.62 3.53
CA LEU A 61 13.16 -6.26 4.07
C LEU A 61 14.42 -5.49 3.66
N GLY A 62 14.26 -4.21 3.37
CA GLY A 62 15.35 -3.33 2.95
C GLY A 62 15.84 -3.55 1.51
N LYS A 63 15.15 -4.39 0.73
CA LYS A 63 15.46 -4.60 -0.68
C LYS A 63 14.55 -3.78 -1.58
N ASP A 64 15.14 -3.23 -2.63
CA ASP A 64 14.40 -2.50 -3.65
C ASP A 64 13.59 -3.49 -4.51
N MET A 65 12.34 -3.16 -4.76
CA MET A 65 11.43 -3.91 -5.63
C MET A 65 10.75 -2.95 -6.60
N LEU A 66 10.48 -3.42 -7.80
CA LEU A 66 9.77 -2.62 -8.81
C LEU A 66 8.26 -2.84 -8.65
N TRP A 67 7.52 -1.77 -8.40
CA TRP A 67 6.06 -1.79 -8.42
C TRP A 67 5.53 -1.23 -9.73
N VAL A 68 4.73 -2.00 -10.44
CA VAL A 68 4.13 -1.60 -11.72
C VAL A 68 2.61 -1.73 -11.63
N THR A 69 1.91 -0.65 -11.95
CA THR A 69 0.46 -0.61 -12.08
C THR A 69 0.08 -0.61 -13.56
N ARG A 70 -0.70 -1.60 -13.99
CA ARG A 70 -1.21 -1.72 -15.36
C ARG A 70 -2.72 -1.82 -15.37
N VAL A 71 -3.36 -1.26 -16.38
CA VAL A 71 -4.78 -1.52 -16.63
C VAL A 71 -4.94 -2.89 -17.30
N VAL A 72 -5.92 -3.64 -16.86
CA VAL A 72 -6.34 -4.93 -17.45
C VAL A 72 -7.56 -4.72 -18.33
N ALA A 73 -8.55 -3.98 -17.82
CA ALA A 73 -9.74 -3.57 -18.53
C ALA A 73 -10.14 -2.15 -18.16
N VAL A 74 -10.64 -1.43 -19.13
CA VAL A 74 -11.09 -0.03 -19.00
C VAL A 74 -12.48 0.13 -19.59
N PRO A 75 -13.26 1.11 -19.13
CA PRO A 75 -14.54 1.44 -19.78
C PRO A 75 -14.31 2.03 -21.16
N GLU A 76 -15.33 2.00 -21.99
CA GLU A 76 -15.32 2.67 -23.29
C GLU A 76 -14.95 4.15 -23.14
N ASN A 77 -14.19 4.70 -24.09
CA ASN A 77 -13.74 6.09 -24.12
C ASN A 77 -12.90 6.54 -22.89
N PHE A 78 -12.25 5.61 -22.21
CA PHE A 78 -11.46 5.90 -20.99
C PHE A 78 -10.31 6.89 -21.23
N GLY A 79 -9.74 6.92 -22.42
CA GLY A 79 -8.70 7.88 -22.77
C GLY A 79 -7.90 7.45 -23.98
N GLY A 80 -8.28 7.92 -25.14
CA GLY A 80 -7.54 7.85 -26.39
C GLY A 80 -6.87 6.49 -26.67
N PHE A 81 -5.61 6.39 -26.29
CA PHE A 81 -4.78 5.20 -26.54
C PHE A 81 -4.64 4.28 -25.32
N ILE A 82 -5.26 4.60 -24.16
CA ILE A 82 -5.16 3.78 -22.97
C ILE A 82 -6.06 2.56 -23.11
N GLY A 83 -5.44 1.39 -23.19
CA GLY A 83 -6.14 0.11 -23.29
C GLY A 83 -5.51 -0.96 -22.40
N SER A 84 -5.97 -2.18 -22.52
CA SER A 84 -5.45 -3.33 -21.77
C SER A 84 -3.92 -3.45 -21.91
N GLY A 85 -3.24 -3.70 -20.79
CA GLY A 85 -1.78 -3.79 -20.71
C GLY A 85 -1.05 -2.46 -20.55
N TRP A 86 -1.75 -1.30 -20.68
CA TRP A 86 -1.10 0.00 -20.55
C TRP A 86 -0.56 0.22 -19.14
N LYS A 87 0.70 0.66 -19.07
CA LYS A 87 1.36 1.01 -17.79
C LYS A 87 0.90 2.38 -17.33
N MET A 88 0.28 2.44 -16.16
CA MET A 88 -0.22 3.68 -15.57
C MET A 88 0.74 4.29 -14.58
N ASN A 89 1.44 3.46 -13.81
CA ASN A 89 2.41 3.89 -12.82
C ASN A 89 3.54 2.87 -12.69
N GLU A 90 4.71 3.38 -12.36
CA GLU A 90 5.90 2.58 -12.07
C GLU A 90 6.72 3.29 -11.00
N GLN A 91 7.13 2.56 -9.98
CA GLN A 91 7.92 3.11 -8.89
C GLN A 91 8.76 2.03 -8.24
N VAL A 92 9.92 2.39 -7.71
CA VAL A 92 10.68 1.50 -6.84
C VAL A 92 10.15 1.62 -5.43
N VAL A 93 9.94 0.48 -4.77
CA VAL A 93 9.44 0.41 -3.41
C VAL A 93 10.34 -0.43 -2.54
N MET A 94 10.29 -0.22 -1.24
CA MET A 94 11.05 -0.97 -0.25
C MET A 94 10.20 -1.22 0.99
N TRP A 95 10.22 -2.44 1.49
CA TRP A 95 9.61 -2.82 2.76
C TRP A 95 10.58 -2.56 3.92
N GLU A 96 10.14 -1.84 4.92
CA GLU A 96 10.94 -1.49 6.09
C GLU A 96 10.21 -1.80 7.38
N LYS A 97 10.88 -2.48 8.32
CA LYS A 97 10.33 -2.69 9.66
C LYS A 97 10.73 -1.54 10.59
N VAL A 98 9.73 -0.89 11.18
CA VAL A 98 9.93 0.12 12.22
C VAL A 98 8.99 -0.20 13.38
N ASN A 99 9.53 -0.51 14.54
CA ASN A 99 8.79 -0.95 15.73
C ASN A 99 7.87 -2.14 15.39
N ASP A 100 6.57 -2.02 15.64
CA ASP A 100 5.57 -3.06 15.40
C ASP A 100 4.87 -2.93 14.04
N ASN A 101 5.43 -2.12 13.14
CA ASN A 101 4.86 -1.89 11.81
C ASN A 101 5.85 -2.26 10.71
N ILE A 102 5.29 -2.67 9.59
CA ILE A 102 5.98 -2.75 8.30
C ILE A 102 5.50 -1.57 7.45
N PHE A 103 6.45 -0.76 7.00
CA PHE A 103 6.19 0.35 6.09
C PHE A 103 6.57 -0.04 4.67
N LEU A 104 5.77 0.42 3.71
CA LEU A 104 6.11 0.40 2.30
C LEU A 104 6.51 1.83 1.90
N ARG A 105 7.75 2.00 1.47
CA ARG A 105 8.28 3.29 1.01
C ARG A 105 8.40 3.32 -0.50
N SER A 106 8.16 4.47 -1.10
CA SER A 106 8.50 4.74 -2.50
C SER A 106 9.89 5.36 -2.55
N ILE A 107 10.81 4.72 -3.28
CA ILE A 107 12.22 5.12 -3.36
C ILE A 107 12.43 5.97 -4.61
N SER A 108 13.08 7.12 -4.46
CA SER A 108 13.47 7.99 -5.57
C SER A 108 14.96 7.90 -5.79
N PHE A 109 15.36 7.79 -7.05
CA PHE A 109 16.77 7.83 -7.51
C PHE A 109 17.13 9.13 -8.20
N ASN A 110 16.28 10.16 -8.11
CA ASN A 110 16.56 11.46 -8.75
C ASN A 110 17.79 12.16 -8.17
N ASN A 111 18.00 11.99 -6.86
CA ASN A 111 19.15 12.54 -6.17
C ASN A 111 19.83 11.42 -5.40
N VAL A 112 20.95 10.96 -5.89
CA VAL A 112 21.76 9.90 -5.27
C VAL A 112 23.18 10.41 -5.04
N ALA A 113 23.81 9.94 -3.97
CA ALA A 113 25.22 10.15 -3.70
C ALA A 113 25.83 8.82 -3.27
N ASP A 114 27.10 8.61 -3.58
CA ASP A 114 27.83 7.45 -3.08
C ASP A 114 27.92 7.56 -1.55
N SER A 115 27.76 6.45 -0.86
CA SER A 115 27.82 6.38 0.61
C SER A 115 29.15 6.84 1.19
N ILE A 116 30.23 6.79 0.41
CA ILE A 116 31.57 7.27 0.77
C ILE A 116 31.72 8.78 0.63
N ASP A 117 30.84 9.44 -0.12
CA ASP A 117 30.92 10.88 -0.34
C ASP A 117 30.48 11.68 0.87
N ALA A 118 31.18 12.77 1.19
CA ALA A 118 30.82 13.65 2.30
C ALA A 118 29.41 14.24 2.16
N ILE A 119 28.88 14.38 0.94
CA ILE A 119 27.56 14.90 0.65
C ILE A 119 26.44 13.86 0.88
N SER A 120 26.76 12.58 0.99
CA SER A 120 25.75 11.49 1.09
C SER A 120 24.75 11.69 2.21
N LYS A 121 25.21 12.14 3.38
CA LYS A 121 24.35 12.44 4.53
C LYS A 121 23.39 13.60 4.26
N SER A 122 23.84 14.63 3.56
CA SER A 122 22.99 15.76 3.16
C SER A 122 21.94 15.34 2.15
N VAL A 123 22.32 14.52 1.16
CA VAL A 123 21.39 13.96 0.16
C VAL A 123 20.33 13.11 0.85
N ALA A 124 20.71 12.20 1.74
CA ALA A 124 19.77 11.35 2.49
C ALA A 124 18.77 12.18 3.33
N ASN A 125 19.24 13.22 4.02
CA ASN A 125 18.39 14.07 4.87
C ASN A 125 17.41 14.94 4.06
N ASN A 126 17.73 15.28 2.82
CA ASN A 126 16.90 16.12 1.95
C ASN A 126 16.05 15.33 0.95
N ASN A 127 16.18 13.99 0.92
CA ASN A 127 15.45 13.10 0.01
C ASN A 127 14.78 11.94 0.77
N LEU A 128 14.05 12.26 1.82
CA LEU A 128 13.35 11.26 2.62
C LEU A 128 12.25 10.59 1.78
N SER A 129 12.37 9.27 1.62
CA SER A 129 11.41 8.45 0.88
C SER A 129 10.04 8.43 1.55
N PRO A 130 8.95 8.80 0.84
CA PRO A 130 7.61 8.82 1.41
C PRO A 130 7.12 7.41 1.77
N ILE A 131 6.35 7.32 2.86
CA ILE A 131 5.65 6.10 3.25
C ILE A 131 4.33 6.06 2.47
N ILE A 132 4.16 5.05 1.62
CA ILE A 132 2.94 4.85 0.82
C ILE A 132 1.98 3.81 1.43
N GLY A 133 2.47 2.99 2.36
CA GLY A 133 1.68 2.03 3.12
C GLY A 133 2.24 1.81 4.52
N SER A 134 1.36 1.57 5.49
CA SER A 134 1.72 1.25 6.87
C SER A 134 0.86 0.09 7.36
N PHE A 135 1.50 -0.98 7.82
CA PHE A 135 0.86 -2.24 8.17
C PHE A 135 1.34 -2.69 9.53
N LYS A 136 0.41 -2.95 10.44
CA LYS A 136 0.74 -3.53 11.73
C LYS A 136 1.17 -4.99 11.55
N ILE A 137 2.19 -5.40 12.28
CA ILE A 137 2.56 -6.82 12.36
C ILE A 137 1.48 -7.53 13.16
N GLU A 138 0.72 -8.42 12.50
CA GLU A 138 -0.35 -9.21 13.12
C GLU A 138 0.19 -10.50 13.77
N GLY A 139 1.29 -11.03 13.24
CA GLY A 139 1.91 -12.24 13.76
C GLY A 139 3.23 -12.58 13.08
N GLN A 140 3.82 -13.68 13.53
CA GLN A 140 5.02 -14.27 12.95
C GLN A 140 4.87 -15.80 12.92
N PRO A 141 5.41 -16.49 11.89
CA PRO A 141 5.47 -17.95 11.92
C PRO A 141 6.37 -18.44 13.07
N ASN A 142 6.24 -19.72 13.43
CA ASN A 142 6.93 -20.30 14.60
C ASN A 142 8.46 -20.18 14.53
N ASP A 143 9.03 -20.21 13.33
CA ASP A 143 10.47 -20.04 13.08
C ASP A 143 10.91 -18.57 13.08
N SER A 144 9.96 -17.65 13.26
CA SER A 144 10.20 -16.20 13.24
C SER A 144 10.93 -15.70 11.99
N SER A 145 10.83 -16.40 10.85
CA SER A 145 11.52 -16.06 9.59
C SER A 145 10.89 -14.90 8.84
N ALA A 146 9.63 -14.58 9.13
CA ALA A 146 8.84 -13.61 8.41
C ALA A 146 7.94 -12.78 9.32
N TYR A 147 7.28 -11.77 8.74
CA TYR A 147 6.22 -10.97 9.38
C TYR A 147 4.92 -11.09 8.61
N LEU A 148 3.84 -11.41 9.32
CA LEU A 148 2.49 -11.44 8.76
C LEU A 148 1.82 -10.08 8.94
N ILE A 149 1.34 -9.50 7.84
CA ILE A 149 0.63 -8.21 7.80
C ILE A 149 -0.68 -8.32 7.03
N ASP A 150 -1.69 -7.54 7.40
CA ASP A 150 -2.94 -7.42 6.66
C ASP A 150 -2.83 -6.26 5.66
N VAL A 151 -2.87 -6.57 4.37
CA VAL A 151 -2.79 -5.59 3.27
C VAL A 151 -4.13 -5.38 2.56
N SER A 152 -5.22 -5.96 3.06
CA SER A 152 -6.54 -5.93 2.44
C SER A 152 -6.97 -4.50 2.09
N LYS A 153 -6.91 -3.59 3.06
CA LYS A 153 -7.32 -2.19 2.85
C LYS A 153 -6.45 -1.45 1.84
N PHE A 154 -5.17 -1.80 1.75
CA PHE A 154 -4.26 -1.16 0.80
C PHE A 154 -4.68 -1.43 -0.64
N PHE A 155 -5.24 -2.61 -0.91
CA PHE A 155 -5.70 -3.03 -2.24
C PHE A 155 -7.19 -2.81 -2.48
N THR A 156 -8.04 -2.76 -1.46
CA THR A 156 -9.48 -2.55 -1.62
C THR A 156 -9.90 -1.08 -1.52
N GLN A 157 -9.00 -0.19 -1.14
CA GLN A 157 -9.23 1.25 -1.09
C GLN A 157 -8.55 1.97 -2.25
N ASP A 158 -8.95 3.23 -2.49
CA ASP A 158 -8.33 4.09 -3.51
C ASP A 158 -6.97 4.63 -3.04
N THR A 159 -5.99 3.74 -2.97
CA THR A 159 -4.62 4.09 -2.60
C THR A 159 -3.93 4.82 -3.75
N LYS A 160 -3.79 6.14 -3.63
CA LYS A 160 -3.27 7.01 -4.71
C LYS A 160 -1.92 6.59 -5.26
N ALA A 161 -1.04 6.06 -4.41
CA ALA A 161 0.31 5.64 -4.80
C ALA A 161 0.32 4.48 -5.82
N ILE A 162 -0.76 3.68 -5.86
CA ILE A 162 -0.92 2.53 -6.77
C ILE A 162 -2.15 2.66 -7.67
N SER A 163 -2.78 3.84 -7.70
CA SER A 163 -4.00 4.05 -8.48
C SER A 163 -3.71 4.09 -9.98
N ALA A 164 -4.57 3.45 -10.77
CA ALA A 164 -4.57 3.60 -12.23
C ALA A 164 -5.23 4.92 -12.68
N ILE A 165 -5.92 5.63 -11.80
CA ILE A 165 -6.58 6.89 -12.11
C ILE A 165 -5.68 8.04 -11.72
N SER A 166 -5.01 8.66 -12.71
CA SER A 166 -4.16 9.83 -12.51
C SER A 166 -4.96 11.05 -12.05
N ASN A 167 -4.30 12.05 -11.48
CA ASN A 167 -4.95 13.29 -11.06
C ASN A 167 -5.64 14.00 -12.23
N GLY A 168 -5.07 13.95 -13.44
CA GLY A 168 -5.70 14.49 -14.66
C GLY A 168 -7.00 13.78 -14.99
N MET A 169 -7.01 12.44 -14.95
CA MET A 169 -8.22 11.63 -15.19
C MET A 169 -9.28 11.85 -14.11
N ARG A 170 -8.87 11.99 -12.85
CA ARG A 170 -9.80 12.32 -11.75
C ARG A 170 -10.52 13.64 -12.01
N THR A 171 -9.81 14.64 -12.49
CA THR A 171 -10.37 15.94 -12.86
C THR A 171 -11.25 15.82 -14.09
N GLN A 172 -10.79 15.15 -15.13
CA GLN A 172 -11.50 14.96 -16.40
C GLN A 172 -12.85 14.26 -16.21
N PHE A 173 -12.85 13.14 -15.48
CA PHE A 173 -14.04 12.32 -15.24
C PHE A 173 -14.83 12.78 -14.00
N GLN A 174 -14.36 13.81 -13.29
CA GLN A 174 -14.94 14.27 -12.03
C GLN A 174 -15.12 13.12 -11.03
N VAL A 175 -14.06 12.33 -10.85
CA VAL A 175 -14.04 11.18 -9.93
C VAL A 175 -14.16 11.70 -8.50
N ARG A 176 -15.19 11.22 -7.78
CA ARG A 176 -15.51 11.63 -6.41
C ARG A 176 -14.91 10.67 -5.40
N ARG A 177 -15.29 9.41 -5.47
CA ARG A 177 -14.87 8.38 -4.52
C ARG A 177 -14.90 6.99 -5.15
N LEU A 178 -14.17 6.07 -4.54
CA LEU A 178 -14.33 4.64 -4.79
C LEU A 178 -15.62 4.14 -4.13
N ASP A 179 -16.37 3.29 -4.82
CA ASP A 179 -17.50 2.55 -4.26
C ASP A 179 -17.00 1.19 -3.74
N PRO A 180 -16.90 1.00 -2.42
CA PRO A 180 -16.34 -0.24 -1.86
C PRO A 180 -17.26 -1.46 -2.05
N GLU A 181 -18.56 -1.26 -2.25
CA GLU A 181 -19.51 -2.36 -2.45
C GLU A 181 -19.45 -2.92 -3.88
N LYS A 182 -18.88 -2.13 -4.82
CA LYS A 182 -18.72 -2.48 -6.22
C LYS A 182 -17.25 -2.68 -6.62
N SER A 183 -16.36 -2.75 -5.62
CA SER A 183 -14.93 -2.92 -5.82
C SER A 183 -14.46 -4.16 -5.08
N TYR A 184 -13.63 -4.98 -5.74
CA TYR A 184 -13.18 -6.26 -5.17
C TYR A 184 -11.85 -6.70 -5.76
N LEU A 185 -11.22 -7.70 -5.14
CA LEU A 185 -10.01 -8.35 -5.63
C LEU A 185 -10.37 -9.54 -6.49
N SER A 186 -10.03 -9.49 -7.78
CA SER A 186 -10.33 -10.59 -8.73
C SER A 186 -9.28 -11.71 -8.69
N SER A 187 -8.04 -11.41 -8.31
CA SER A 187 -6.97 -12.40 -8.20
C SER A 187 -5.82 -11.89 -7.33
N VAL A 188 -5.23 -12.78 -6.55
CA VAL A 188 -3.98 -12.55 -5.80
C VAL A 188 -3.08 -13.75 -6.03
N LYS A 189 -1.86 -13.53 -6.54
CA LYS A 189 -0.92 -14.59 -6.91
C LYS A 189 0.50 -14.23 -6.50
N SER A 190 1.24 -15.22 -6.05
CA SER A 190 2.67 -15.12 -5.75
C SER A 190 3.48 -16.04 -6.67
N PHE A 191 4.61 -15.52 -7.13
CA PHE A 191 5.56 -16.23 -7.97
C PHE A 191 6.96 -16.06 -7.37
N PRO A 192 7.96 -16.88 -7.73
CA PRO A 192 9.29 -16.82 -7.13
C PRO A 192 9.98 -15.45 -7.21
N MET A 193 9.67 -14.64 -8.23
CA MET A 193 10.31 -13.35 -8.50
C MET A 193 9.35 -12.16 -8.46
N ASN A 194 8.04 -12.39 -8.37
CA ASN A 194 7.04 -11.34 -8.33
C ASN A 194 5.76 -11.79 -7.65
N MET A 195 4.95 -10.83 -7.25
CA MET A 195 3.56 -11.06 -6.87
C MET A 195 2.63 -10.20 -7.72
N GLU A 196 1.39 -10.64 -7.87
CA GLU A 196 0.36 -9.92 -8.63
C GLU A 196 -0.94 -9.86 -7.85
N VAL A 197 -1.54 -8.66 -7.82
CA VAL A 197 -2.88 -8.43 -7.28
C VAL A 197 -3.71 -7.78 -8.36
N ARG A 198 -4.85 -8.37 -8.72
CA ARG A 198 -5.83 -7.78 -9.62
C ARG A 198 -7.00 -7.23 -8.85
N GLN A 199 -7.38 -6.01 -9.19
CA GLN A 199 -8.39 -5.20 -8.51
C GLN A 199 -9.42 -4.76 -9.53
N VAL A 200 -10.70 -4.98 -9.24
CA VAL A 200 -11.81 -4.32 -9.94
C VAL A 200 -12.24 -3.15 -9.10
N MET A 201 -12.08 -1.94 -9.64
CA MET A 201 -12.27 -0.68 -8.92
C MET A 201 -13.38 0.12 -9.59
N THR A 202 -14.47 0.36 -8.86
CA THR A 202 -15.60 1.15 -9.34
C THR A 202 -15.65 2.50 -8.63
N TYR A 203 -15.69 3.55 -9.40
CA TYR A 203 -15.69 4.94 -8.92
C TYR A 203 -17.01 5.63 -9.22
N ASP A 204 -17.49 6.41 -8.26
CA ASP A 204 -18.51 7.43 -8.47
C ASP A 204 -17.87 8.61 -9.24
N ALA A 205 -18.40 8.91 -10.41
CA ALA A 205 -17.84 9.91 -11.31
C ALA A 205 -18.94 10.82 -11.88
N GLY A 206 -18.71 12.12 -11.87
CA GLY A 206 -19.67 13.10 -12.41
C GLY A 206 -19.71 13.14 -13.94
N ARG A 207 -18.62 12.65 -14.59
CA ARG A 207 -18.47 12.56 -16.05
C ARG A 207 -17.77 11.28 -16.43
N PRO A 208 -18.38 10.10 -16.21
CA PRO A 208 -17.77 8.84 -16.60
C PRO A 208 -17.57 8.78 -18.12
N PRO A 209 -16.55 8.05 -18.60
CA PRO A 209 -16.21 8.05 -20.03
C PRO A 209 -17.22 7.32 -20.90
N SER A 210 -17.94 6.32 -20.37
CA SER A 210 -18.86 5.49 -21.15
C SER A 210 -20.31 6.01 -21.15
N ASP A 211 -20.85 6.37 -20.00
CA ASP A 211 -22.22 6.84 -19.85
C ASP A 211 -22.35 7.79 -18.65
N SER A 212 -22.70 9.04 -18.93
CA SER A 212 -22.82 10.09 -17.91
C SER A 212 -24.05 9.91 -17.01
N GLU A 213 -25.09 9.24 -17.47
CA GLU A 213 -26.33 9.04 -16.69
C GLU A 213 -26.14 7.98 -15.61
N ILE A 214 -25.28 6.96 -15.84
CA ILE A 214 -24.97 5.93 -14.86
C ILE A 214 -24.15 6.50 -13.69
N GLY A 215 -23.29 7.50 -13.94
CA GLY A 215 -22.48 8.14 -12.91
C GLY A 215 -21.38 7.24 -12.31
N LEU A 216 -21.07 6.12 -12.93
CA LEU A 216 -20.09 5.13 -12.46
C LEU A 216 -19.01 4.85 -13.51
N MET A 217 -17.81 4.57 -13.04
CA MET A 217 -16.68 4.18 -13.87
C MET A 217 -15.96 3.00 -13.23
N THR A 218 -15.88 1.86 -13.92
CA THR A 218 -15.19 0.66 -13.45
C THR A 218 -13.94 0.40 -14.26
N VAL A 219 -12.82 0.15 -13.57
CA VAL A 219 -11.55 -0.23 -14.18
C VAL A 219 -11.02 -1.50 -13.52
N GLU A 220 -10.42 -2.40 -14.29
CA GLU A 220 -9.66 -3.50 -13.75
C GLU A 220 -8.16 -3.18 -13.85
N VAL A 221 -7.44 -3.39 -12.74
CA VAL A 221 -6.05 -3.00 -12.57
C VAL A 221 -5.24 -4.19 -12.08
N SER A 222 -4.06 -4.39 -12.63
CA SER A 222 -3.04 -5.30 -12.11
C SER A 222 -1.93 -4.54 -11.43
N GLN A 223 -1.64 -4.93 -10.20
CA GLN A 223 -0.50 -4.49 -9.40
C GLN A 223 0.54 -5.60 -9.44
N SER A 224 1.71 -5.34 -10.01
CA SER A 224 2.83 -6.28 -9.99
C SER A 224 3.95 -5.71 -9.13
N MET A 225 4.42 -6.47 -8.15
CA MET A 225 5.63 -6.14 -7.40
C MET A 225 6.70 -7.18 -7.74
N ILE A 226 7.82 -6.72 -8.28
CA ILE A 226 8.85 -7.54 -8.91
C ILE A 226 10.16 -7.38 -8.14
N LYS A 227 10.78 -8.49 -7.76
CA LYS A 227 12.11 -8.48 -7.16
C LYS A 227 13.14 -8.00 -8.17
N LEU A 228 13.91 -6.98 -7.81
CA LEU A 228 14.99 -6.51 -8.65
C LEU A 228 16.20 -7.47 -8.58
N PRO A 229 16.98 -7.60 -9.67
CA PRO A 229 18.18 -8.41 -9.68
C PRO A 229 19.21 -7.92 -8.65
N GLU A 230 19.84 -8.83 -7.94
CA GLU A 230 20.92 -8.49 -6.99
C GLU A 230 22.15 -7.91 -7.70
N ASN A 231 22.47 -8.44 -8.89
CA ASN A 231 23.52 -7.89 -9.75
C ASN A 231 22.94 -6.76 -10.61
N LYS A 232 23.22 -5.53 -10.23
CA LYS A 232 22.82 -4.35 -11.01
C LYS A 232 23.53 -4.35 -12.36
N MET A 233 22.79 -4.01 -13.41
CA MET A 233 23.42 -3.71 -14.71
C MET A 233 24.41 -2.57 -14.56
N MET A 234 25.51 -2.64 -15.33
CA MET A 234 26.44 -1.50 -15.44
C MET A 234 25.67 -0.28 -15.97
N PRO A 235 25.67 0.86 -15.25
CA PRO A 235 24.95 2.05 -15.68
C PRO A 235 25.57 2.55 -17.00
N ARG A 236 24.71 2.92 -17.94
CA ARG A 236 25.13 3.64 -19.14
C ARG A 236 24.96 5.12 -18.87
N LEU A 237 26.05 5.86 -18.89
CA LEU A 237 26.01 7.30 -18.73
C LEU A 237 25.48 7.93 -20.03
N ALA A 238 24.55 8.88 -19.90
CA ALA A 238 24.13 9.68 -21.05
C ALA A 238 25.27 10.57 -21.51
N ASP A 239 25.50 10.59 -22.81
CA ASP A 239 26.49 11.49 -23.44
C ASP A 239 25.72 12.40 -24.41
N GLU A 240 25.83 13.72 -24.22
CA GLU A 240 25.10 14.71 -25.02
C GLU A 240 25.46 14.66 -26.51
N ARG A 241 26.58 14.04 -26.84
CA ARG A 241 27.04 13.86 -28.24
C ARG A 241 26.33 12.71 -28.95
N VAL A 242 25.66 11.84 -28.21
CA VAL A 242 24.96 10.68 -28.75
C VAL A 242 23.50 10.80 -28.35
N GLY A 243 22.66 11.19 -29.29
CA GLY A 243 21.21 11.35 -29.06
C GLY A 243 20.51 10.02 -28.77
N TRP A 244 20.44 9.59 -27.51
CA TRP A 244 19.68 8.46 -27.06
C TRP A 244 18.39 8.92 -26.38
N PHE A 245 17.28 8.25 -26.67
CA PHE A 245 16.09 8.39 -25.84
C PHE A 245 16.32 7.60 -24.55
N THR A 246 16.34 8.29 -23.42
CA THR A 246 16.36 7.65 -22.10
C THR A 246 14.94 7.42 -21.63
N GLN A 247 14.60 6.21 -21.20
CA GLN A 247 13.44 5.97 -20.33
C GLN A 247 13.93 6.17 -18.90
N SER A 248 13.37 7.16 -18.24
CA SER A 248 13.52 7.41 -16.81
C SER A 248 12.41 6.72 -16.04
#